data_ad00c5fc98eca2fa2f45a7641e0fa83d
#
_entry.id   ad00c5fc98eca2fa2f45a7641e0fa83d
#
_cell.length_a   1.000
_cell.length_b   1.000
_cell.length_c   1.000
_cell.angle_alpha   90.00
_cell.angle_beta   90.00
_cell.angle_gamma   90.00
#
_symmetry.space_group_name_H-M   'P 1'
#
loop_
_entity.id
_entity.type
_entity.pdbx_description
1 polymer ?
#
loop_
_entity_poly.entity_id
_entity_poly.type
_entity_poly.pdbx_seq_one_letter_code
_entity_poly.pdbx_strand_id
1 'polypeptide(L)'
;DYDGEERILVLELSVSVDVRVWREEEMELLTDLYSLREKAVPVVRERIGERLLVKNAAKCRVTEQLEIPESQEKILQICACEGMVRLEKYEPVENGIRAEGTITAELLYITTDDNMPIQSAREIYPFSQILENPDMQPDVEAQMDCGLEQLSAVMMDQEHIEIKAVIQLNLMAFLPQKIQNIEEITEEPLDMEELQNRPGLVGYIAKAGDDLWTIAKENHTTIQD
;
A
#
# COMPACT_ATOMS: atom_id res chain seq x y z
N ASP A 1 22.28 42.45 -17.22
CA ASP A 1 23.41 42.30 -18.17
C ASP A 1 24.32 43.53 -18.08
N TYR A 2 25.42 43.40 -17.35
CA TYR A 2 26.31 44.56 -17.19
C TYR A 2 27.48 44.53 -18.17
N ASP A 3 27.66 43.47 -18.93
CA ASP A 3 28.73 43.32 -19.94
C ASP A 3 28.47 42.10 -20.87
N GLY A 4 27.20 41.70 -21.02
CA GLY A 4 26.85 40.53 -21.84
C GLY A 4 27.19 39.17 -21.18
N GLU A 5 27.68 39.15 -19.94
CA GLU A 5 27.92 37.95 -19.19
C GLU A 5 26.75 37.70 -18.21
N GLU A 6 26.00 36.66 -18.46
CA GLU A 6 24.94 36.19 -17.56
C GLU A 6 25.57 35.43 -16.38
N ARG A 7 25.70 36.13 -15.23
CA ARG A 7 26.32 35.54 -14.00
C ARG A 7 25.32 35.17 -12.90
N ILE A 8 24.05 35.52 -13.10
CA ILE A 8 23.01 35.29 -12.09
C ILE A 8 21.88 34.50 -12.72
N LEU A 9 21.61 33.31 -12.16
CA LEU A 9 20.46 32.52 -12.47
C LEU A 9 19.47 32.62 -11.30
N VAL A 10 18.25 33.05 -11.59
CA VAL A 10 17.14 33.05 -10.61
C VAL A 10 16.21 31.91 -10.96
N LEU A 11 16.04 30.99 -10.02
CA LEU A 11 15.12 29.85 -10.13
C LEU A 11 13.95 30.06 -9.18
N GLU A 12 12.74 29.95 -9.70
CA GLU A 12 11.51 29.95 -8.93
C GLU A 12 10.90 28.55 -9.02
N LEU A 13 10.74 27.89 -7.88
CA LEU A 13 10.21 26.53 -7.76
C LEU A 13 8.87 26.55 -7.05
N SER A 14 7.86 25.98 -7.68
CA SER A 14 6.56 25.72 -7.06
C SER A 14 6.43 24.22 -6.80
N VAL A 15 6.26 23.84 -5.53
CA VAL A 15 6.15 22.43 -5.11
C VAL A 15 4.77 22.19 -4.57
N SER A 16 4.08 21.20 -5.13
CA SER A 16 2.81 20.68 -4.60
C SER A 16 3.10 19.40 -3.82
N VAL A 17 2.61 19.34 -2.58
CA VAL A 17 2.83 18.19 -1.70
C VAL A 17 1.48 17.58 -1.33
N ASP A 18 1.31 16.29 -1.62
CA ASP A 18 0.17 15.49 -1.21
C ASP A 18 0.57 14.67 0.03
N VAL A 19 -0.18 14.85 1.13
CA VAL A 19 0.10 14.15 2.38
C VAL A 19 -1.08 13.29 2.75
N ARG A 20 -0.85 11.97 2.91
CA ARG A 20 -1.83 11.02 3.41
C ARG A 20 -1.38 10.50 4.77
N VAL A 21 -2.26 10.62 5.75
CA VAL A 21 -2.00 10.17 7.12
C VAL A 21 -2.98 9.05 7.46
N TRP A 22 -2.44 7.92 7.86
CA TRP A 22 -3.21 6.77 8.30
C TRP A 22 -3.08 6.60 9.80
N ARG A 23 -4.20 6.32 10.46
CA ARG A 23 -4.25 5.99 11.88
C ARG A 23 -4.93 4.64 12.04
N GLU A 24 -4.24 3.72 12.66
CA GLU A 24 -4.78 2.41 13.02
C GLU A 24 -5.49 2.53 14.37
N GLU A 25 -6.72 2.05 14.44
CA GLU A 25 -7.52 2.05 15.67
C GLU A 25 -8.19 0.68 15.84
N GLU A 26 -8.19 0.18 17.06
CA GLU A 26 -9.02 -0.95 17.45
C GLU A 26 -10.39 -0.43 17.86
N MET A 27 -11.45 -1.07 17.38
CA MET A 27 -12.82 -0.67 17.61
C MET A 27 -13.65 -1.87 18.05
N GLU A 28 -14.33 -1.75 19.18
CA GLU A 28 -15.31 -2.72 19.62
C GLU A 28 -16.68 -2.32 19.09
N LEU A 29 -17.35 -3.26 18.41
CA LEU A 29 -18.66 -3.04 17.81
C LEU A 29 -19.67 -4.00 18.45
N LEU A 30 -20.85 -3.46 18.80
CA LEU A 30 -21.96 -4.27 19.24
C LEU A 30 -22.61 -4.93 18.01
N THR A 31 -22.40 -6.24 17.87
CA THR A 31 -22.90 -7.01 16.72
C THR A 31 -24.12 -7.84 17.05
N ASP A 32 -24.33 -8.18 18.32
CA ASP A 32 -25.48 -8.96 18.79
C ASP A 32 -25.84 -8.60 20.21
N LEU A 33 -27.12 -8.77 20.56
CA LEU A 33 -27.65 -8.59 21.89
C LEU A 33 -28.94 -9.40 22.10
N TYR A 34 -29.27 -9.70 23.33
CA TYR A 34 -30.58 -10.18 23.73
C TYR A 34 -30.92 -9.67 25.15
N SER A 35 -32.21 -9.72 25.51
CA SER A 35 -32.69 -9.36 26.84
C SER A 35 -33.61 -10.44 27.38
N LEU A 36 -33.58 -10.67 28.69
CA LEU A 36 -34.44 -11.57 29.40
C LEU A 36 -35.74 -10.94 29.90
N ARG A 37 -35.82 -9.61 29.87
CA ARG A 37 -36.94 -8.83 30.43
C ARG A 37 -37.88 -8.29 29.35
N GLU A 38 -37.33 -7.94 28.22
CA GLU A 38 -38.04 -7.33 27.10
C GLU A 38 -37.53 -7.94 25.82
N LYS A 39 -38.31 -7.89 24.76
CA LYS A 39 -37.84 -8.32 23.45
C LYS A 39 -37.05 -7.18 22.84
N ALA A 40 -35.74 -7.32 22.83
CA ALA A 40 -34.83 -6.38 22.20
C ALA A 40 -34.83 -6.61 20.68
N VAL A 41 -35.20 -5.59 19.92
CA VAL A 41 -35.20 -5.61 18.46
C VAL A 41 -34.07 -4.68 17.98
N PRO A 42 -32.91 -5.23 17.59
CA PRO A 42 -31.81 -4.42 17.12
C PRO A 42 -32.03 -3.90 15.69
N VAL A 43 -31.74 -2.64 15.49
CA VAL A 43 -31.58 -2.08 14.14
C VAL A 43 -30.13 -2.22 13.75
N VAL A 44 -29.84 -3.19 12.90
CA VAL A 44 -28.50 -3.49 12.42
C VAL A 44 -28.22 -2.66 11.18
N ARG A 45 -27.10 -1.94 11.17
CA ARG A 45 -26.59 -1.24 9.99
C ARG A 45 -25.34 -1.93 9.48
N GLU A 46 -25.34 -2.16 8.17
CA GLU A 46 -24.17 -2.66 7.45
C GLU A 46 -23.40 -1.51 6.84
N ARG A 47 -22.09 -1.47 7.06
CA ARG A 47 -21.15 -0.53 6.45
C ARG A 47 -20.01 -1.29 5.82
N ILE A 48 -19.42 -0.72 4.78
CA ILE A 48 -18.17 -1.21 4.23
C ILE A 48 -17.04 -0.48 4.95
N GLY A 49 -16.22 -1.23 5.65
CA GLY A 49 -14.97 -0.75 6.24
C GLY A 49 -13.78 -1.37 5.51
N GLU A 50 -12.62 -0.83 5.76
CA GLU A 50 -11.34 -1.33 5.22
C GLU A 50 -10.49 -1.85 6.37
N ARG A 51 -10.05 -3.08 6.25
CA ARG A 51 -9.08 -3.65 7.17
C ARG A 51 -7.70 -3.60 6.55
N LEU A 52 -6.73 -3.00 7.23
CA LEU A 52 -5.33 -3.04 6.80
C LEU A 52 -4.86 -4.50 6.83
N LEU A 53 -4.52 -5.02 5.66
CA LEU A 53 -4.03 -6.38 5.49
C LEU A 53 -2.51 -6.43 5.61
N VAL A 54 -1.83 -5.52 4.92
CA VAL A 54 -0.38 -5.43 4.94
C VAL A 54 0.09 -3.99 4.77
N LYS A 55 1.17 -3.67 5.50
CA LYS A 55 2.01 -2.50 5.29
C LYS A 55 3.43 -3.00 5.11
N ASN A 56 3.97 -2.84 3.92
CA ASN A 56 5.29 -3.35 3.57
C ASN A 56 6.10 -2.28 2.85
N ALA A 57 7.41 -2.32 3.06
CA ALA A 57 8.38 -1.49 2.36
C ALA A 57 9.48 -2.40 1.81
N ALA A 58 9.70 -2.35 0.51
CA ALA A 58 10.71 -3.14 -0.16
C ALA A 58 11.66 -2.24 -0.94
N LYS A 59 12.88 -2.74 -1.14
CA LYS A 59 13.88 -2.08 -1.98
C LYS A 59 14.13 -2.90 -3.23
N CYS A 60 13.88 -2.30 -4.39
CA CYS A 60 14.25 -2.84 -5.68
C CYS A 60 15.61 -2.26 -6.09
N ARG A 61 16.55 -3.14 -6.46
CA ARG A 61 17.87 -2.75 -6.96
C ARG A 61 17.93 -3.03 -8.44
N VAL A 62 18.32 -2.01 -9.20
CA VAL A 62 18.50 -2.10 -10.64
C VAL A 62 19.95 -1.77 -10.95
N THR A 63 20.58 -2.59 -11.77
CA THR A 63 21.94 -2.37 -12.28
C THR A 63 21.90 -2.56 -13.77
N GLU A 64 22.22 -1.50 -14.51
CA GLU A 64 22.19 -1.45 -15.95
C GLU A 64 23.47 -0.87 -16.50
N GLN A 65 23.74 -1.09 -17.76
CA GLN A 65 24.90 -0.54 -18.45
C GLN A 65 24.45 0.41 -19.54
N LEU A 66 25.08 1.56 -19.56
CA LEU A 66 25.00 2.53 -20.66
C LEU A 66 26.26 2.39 -21.50
N GLU A 67 26.08 2.11 -22.77
CA GLU A 67 27.14 2.06 -23.78
C GLU A 67 27.13 3.36 -24.58
N ILE A 68 28.25 4.05 -24.62
CA ILE A 68 28.44 5.21 -25.49
C ILE A 68 28.87 4.71 -26.86
N PRO A 69 28.14 5.05 -27.95
CA PRO A 69 28.47 4.58 -29.29
C PRO A 69 29.90 4.91 -29.70
N GLU A 70 30.57 4.01 -30.40
CA GLU A 70 31.93 4.22 -30.93
C GLU A 70 32.06 5.45 -31.82
N SER A 71 30.94 5.96 -32.36
CA SER A 71 30.89 7.20 -33.15
C SER A 71 30.98 8.48 -32.31
N GLN A 72 30.88 8.34 -30.98
CA GLN A 72 31.05 9.47 -30.05
C GLN A 72 32.44 9.44 -29.41
N GLU A 73 32.84 10.59 -28.90
CA GLU A 73 34.12 10.77 -28.23
C GLU A 73 34.12 10.04 -26.87
N LYS A 74 35.30 9.54 -26.50
CA LYS A 74 35.49 8.74 -25.27
C LYS A 74 35.25 9.56 -24.01
N ILE A 75 34.67 8.89 -22.99
CA ILE A 75 34.43 9.51 -21.68
C ILE A 75 35.74 9.66 -20.91
N LEU A 76 35.94 10.84 -20.35
CA LEU A 76 37.02 11.09 -19.41
C LEU A 76 36.56 11.07 -17.97
N GLN A 77 35.37 11.61 -17.69
CA GLN A 77 34.85 11.73 -16.34
C GLN A 77 33.31 11.89 -16.33
N ILE A 78 32.67 11.27 -15.38
CA ILE A 78 31.26 11.53 -15.04
C ILE A 78 31.21 12.70 -14.06
N CYS A 79 30.45 13.75 -14.39
CA CYS A 79 30.28 14.95 -13.57
C CYS A 79 29.08 14.85 -12.65
N ALA A 80 27.95 14.36 -13.18
CA ALA A 80 26.71 14.22 -12.43
C ALA A 80 25.89 13.03 -12.96
N CYS A 81 25.13 12.44 -12.06
CA CYS A 81 24.11 11.44 -12.37
C CYS A 81 22.87 11.76 -11.53
N GLU A 82 21.80 12.15 -12.21
CA GLU A 82 20.51 12.45 -11.60
C GLU A 82 19.40 11.65 -12.26
N GLY A 83 18.24 11.54 -11.63
CA GLY A 83 17.15 10.83 -12.25
C GLY A 83 15.89 10.81 -11.42
N MET A 84 14.91 10.13 -11.97
CA MET A 84 13.61 9.94 -11.35
C MET A 84 13.11 8.53 -11.57
N VAL A 85 12.27 8.07 -10.65
CA VAL A 85 11.53 6.82 -10.77
C VAL A 85 10.06 7.13 -11.01
N ARG A 86 9.43 6.35 -11.86
CA ARG A 86 8.00 6.41 -12.13
C ARG A 86 7.40 5.02 -12.00
N LEU A 87 6.44 4.87 -11.11
CA LEU A 87 5.59 3.70 -11.02
C LEU A 87 4.54 3.78 -12.13
N GLU A 88 4.49 2.78 -12.99
CA GLU A 88 3.55 2.73 -14.12
C GLU A 88 2.33 1.88 -13.81
N LYS A 89 2.58 0.74 -13.15
CA LYS A 89 1.55 -0.24 -12.86
C LYS A 89 1.88 -1.03 -11.60
N TYR A 90 0.85 -1.41 -10.87
CA TYR A 90 0.94 -2.47 -9.88
C TYR A 90 -0.33 -3.32 -9.94
N GLU A 91 -0.17 -4.61 -9.73
CA GLU A 91 -1.27 -5.56 -9.83
C GLU A 91 -1.09 -6.72 -8.86
N PRO A 92 -2.17 -7.27 -8.31
CA PRO A 92 -2.14 -8.50 -7.53
C PRO A 92 -1.62 -9.66 -8.38
N VAL A 93 -0.76 -10.48 -7.79
CA VAL A 93 -0.27 -11.75 -8.33
C VAL A 93 -0.45 -12.84 -7.28
N GLU A 94 -0.22 -14.10 -7.62
CA GLU A 94 -0.52 -15.25 -6.75
C GLU A 94 0.03 -15.13 -5.32
N ASN A 95 1.25 -14.55 -5.17
CA ASN A 95 1.94 -14.46 -3.87
C ASN A 95 2.27 -13.03 -3.46
N GLY A 96 1.52 -12.03 -3.93
CA GLY A 96 1.81 -10.65 -3.56
C GLY A 96 1.32 -9.63 -4.57
N ILE A 97 2.04 -8.52 -4.66
CA ILE A 97 1.76 -7.44 -5.62
C ILE A 97 3.00 -7.20 -6.46
N ARG A 98 2.85 -7.27 -7.77
CA ARG A 98 3.88 -6.90 -8.72
C ARG A 98 3.81 -5.40 -8.98
N ALA A 99 4.94 -4.72 -8.81
CA ALA A 99 5.14 -3.33 -9.18
C ALA A 99 6.02 -3.27 -10.43
N GLU A 100 5.62 -2.48 -11.41
CA GLU A 100 6.36 -2.24 -12.66
C GLU A 100 6.46 -0.75 -12.91
N GLY A 101 7.60 -0.31 -13.42
CA GLY A 101 7.84 1.09 -13.70
C GLY A 101 9.15 1.32 -14.40
N THR A 102 9.55 2.58 -14.46
CA THR A 102 10.76 3.01 -15.14
C THR A 102 11.62 3.93 -14.28
N ILE A 103 12.92 3.85 -14.49
CA ILE A 103 13.92 4.79 -13.97
C ILE A 103 14.44 5.60 -15.16
N THR A 104 14.34 6.90 -15.08
CA THR A 104 15.05 7.78 -15.99
C THR A 104 16.35 8.19 -15.33
N ALA A 105 17.48 7.94 -15.97
CA ALA A 105 18.80 8.38 -15.55
C ALA A 105 19.31 9.45 -16.51
N GLU A 106 19.79 10.56 -15.99
CA GLU A 106 20.40 11.67 -16.72
C GLU A 106 21.84 11.82 -16.26
N LEU A 107 22.75 11.75 -17.21
CA LEU A 107 24.18 11.82 -16.98
C LEU A 107 24.75 13.07 -17.60
N LEU A 108 25.67 13.70 -16.89
CA LEU A 108 26.54 14.74 -17.41
C LEU A 108 27.98 14.25 -17.32
N TYR A 109 28.71 14.27 -18.43
CA TYR A 109 30.06 13.73 -18.49
C TYR A 109 30.97 14.58 -19.39
N ILE A 110 32.26 14.44 -19.18
CA ILE A 110 33.32 15.09 -19.98
C ILE A 110 33.87 14.05 -20.94
N THR A 111 34.09 14.47 -22.19
CA THR A 111 34.65 13.67 -23.27
C THR A 111 36.02 14.17 -23.71
N THR A 112 36.64 13.46 -24.64
CA THR A 112 37.91 13.81 -25.28
C THR A 112 37.76 14.88 -26.38
N ASP A 113 36.54 15.36 -26.68
CA ASP A 113 36.31 16.40 -27.66
C ASP A 113 36.63 17.79 -27.08
N ASP A 114 37.71 18.40 -27.57
CA ASP A 114 38.11 19.74 -27.13
C ASP A 114 37.10 20.84 -27.51
N ASN A 115 36.27 20.63 -28.54
CA ASN A 115 35.28 21.61 -28.99
C ASN A 115 33.97 21.53 -28.23
N MET A 116 33.55 20.31 -27.83
CA MET A 116 32.34 20.06 -27.09
C MET A 116 32.60 19.08 -25.93
N PRO A 117 33.40 19.49 -24.94
CA PRO A 117 33.87 18.56 -23.90
C PRO A 117 32.79 18.08 -22.98
N ILE A 118 31.70 18.82 -22.82
CA ILE A 118 30.60 18.48 -21.93
C ILE A 118 29.44 17.85 -22.74
N GLN A 119 29.08 16.64 -22.42
CA GLN A 119 28.01 15.90 -23.04
C GLN A 119 27.01 15.42 -22.00
N SER A 120 25.81 15.10 -22.44
CA SER A 120 24.77 14.49 -21.61
C SER A 120 24.16 13.27 -22.28
N ALA A 121 23.76 12.28 -21.47
CA ALA A 121 22.99 11.15 -21.90
C ALA A 121 21.76 11.00 -21.01
N ARG A 122 20.69 10.53 -21.62
CA ARG A 122 19.43 10.23 -20.91
C ARG A 122 18.94 8.86 -21.33
N GLU A 123 18.78 7.98 -20.36
CA GLU A 123 18.32 6.62 -20.58
C GLU A 123 17.17 6.27 -19.64
N ILE A 124 16.36 5.31 -20.11
CA ILE A 124 15.18 4.84 -19.37
C ILE A 124 15.32 3.34 -19.20
N TYR A 125 15.32 2.90 -17.96
CA TYR A 125 15.44 1.49 -17.58
C TYR A 125 14.16 1.00 -16.92
N PRO A 126 13.60 -0.13 -17.37
CA PRO A 126 12.44 -0.73 -16.71
C PRO A 126 12.85 -1.41 -15.41
N PHE A 127 11.92 -1.47 -14.47
CA PHE A 127 12.04 -2.34 -13.29
C PHE A 127 10.74 -3.12 -13.06
N SER A 128 10.88 -4.28 -12.47
CA SER A 128 9.77 -5.09 -11.99
C SER A 128 10.15 -5.74 -10.67
N GLN A 129 9.28 -5.61 -9.67
CA GLN A 129 9.49 -6.16 -8.34
C GLN A 129 8.18 -6.74 -7.81
N ILE A 130 8.24 -7.93 -7.22
CA ILE A 130 7.13 -8.52 -6.48
C ILE A 130 7.35 -8.24 -5.00
N LEU A 131 6.34 -7.62 -4.37
CA LEU A 131 6.26 -7.51 -2.92
C LEU A 131 5.45 -8.70 -2.42
N GLU A 132 6.13 -9.66 -1.82
CA GLU A 132 5.52 -10.90 -1.37
C GLU A 132 4.54 -10.66 -0.22
N ASN A 133 3.37 -11.27 -0.33
CA ASN A 133 2.38 -11.37 0.72
C ASN A 133 1.58 -12.67 0.55
N PRO A 134 1.80 -13.67 1.42
CA PRO A 134 1.12 -14.96 1.32
C PRO A 134 -0.39 -14.87 1.60
N ASP A 135 -0.86 -13.81 2.25
CA ASP A 135 -2.26 -13.61 2.60
C ASP A 135 -3.04 -12.81 1.54
N MET A 136 -2.52 -12.72 0.32
CA MET A 136 -3.20 -12.01 -0.76
C MET A 136 -4.54 -12.66 -1.11
N GLN A 137 -5.57 -11.82 -1.22
CA GLN A 137 -6.92 -12.19 -1.63
C GLN A 137 -7.31 -11.42 -2.89
N PRO A 138 -8.23 -11.94 -3.72
CA PRO A 138 -8.62 -11.31 -4.99
C PRO A 138 -9.19 -9.89 -4.83
N ASP A 139 -9.83 -9.61 -3.70
CA ASP A 139 -10.55 -8.36 -3.44
C ASP A 139 -9.69 -7.32 -2.71
N VAL A 140 -8.38 -7.51 -2.66
CA VAL A 140 -7.47 -6.58 -1.98
C VAL A 140 -7.33 -5.29 -2.78
N GLU A 141 -7.57 -4.17 -2.12
CA GLU A 141 -7.26 -2.84 -2.64
C GLU A 141 -5.85 -2.44 -2.19
N ALA A 142 -4.99 -2.20 -3.16
CA ALA A 142 -3.61 -1.84 -2.90
C ALA A 142 -3.34 -0.37 -3.22
N GLN A 143 -2.54 0.26 -2.39
CA GLN A 143 -1.95 1.58 -2.64
C GLN A 143 -0.44 1.43 -2.60
N MET A 144 0.21 1.90 -3.64
CA MET A 144 1.66 1.79 -3.75
C MET A 144 2.27 3.12 -4.16
N ASP A 145 3.32 3.49 -3.45
CA ASP A 145 4.17 4.63 -3.77
C ASP A 145 5.60 4.15 -4.03
N CYS A 146 6.31 4.83 -4.89
CA CYS A 146 7.72 4.58 -5.15
C CYS A 146 8.55 5.85 -5.02
N GLY A 147 9.81 5.67 -4.62
CA GLY A 147 10.79 6.75 -4.52
C GLY A 147 12.17 6.26 -4.93
N LEU A 148 12.94 7.11 -5.59
CA LEU A 148 14.34 6.86 -5.88
C LEU A 148 15.17 7.19 -4.64
N GLU A 149 15.69 6.16 -3.97
CA GLU A 149 16.48 6.33 -2.75
C GLU A 149 17.95 6.66 -3.09
N GLN A 150 18.47 6.00 -4.13
CA GLN A 150 19.84 6.20 -4.58
C GLN A 150 19.93 5.99 -6.08
N LEU A 151 20.73 6.85 -6.72
CA LEU A 151 21.16 6.68 -8.10
C LEU A 151 22.66 7.00 -8.17
N SER A 152 23.41 6.16 -8.87
CA SER A 152 24.83 6.37 -9.09
C SER A 152 25.25 5.85 -10.46
N ALA A 153 26.23 6.49 -11.05
CA ALA A 153 26.88 6.07 -12.28
C ALA A 153 28.37 5.90 -12.03
N VAL A 154 28.91 4.80 -12.50
CA VAL A 154 30.33 4.46 -12.36
C VAL A 154 30.89 4.14 -13.74
N MET A 155 31.93 4.84 -14.12
CA MET A 155 32.65 4.57 -15.36
C MET A 155 33.39 3.24 -15.24
N MET A 156 33.04 2.26 -16.07
CA MET A 156 33.72 0.97 -16.15
C MET A 156 34.96 1.03 -17.05
N ASP A 157 34.79 1.72 -18.16
CA ASP A 157 35.86 2.10 -19.09
C ASP A 157 35.45 3.39 -19.85
N GLN A 158 36.12 3.69 -20.94
CA GLN A 158 35.88 4.92 -21.70
C GLN A 158 34.61 4.92 -22.55
N GLU A 159 33.93 3.80 -22.64
CA GLU A 159 32.74 3.59 -23.47
C GLU A 159 31.56 3.05 -22.65
N HIS A 160 31.80 2.49 -21.46
CA HIS A 160 30.77 1.85 -20.64
C HIS A 160 30.64 2.50 -19.28
N ILE A 161 29.39 2.77 -18.91
CA ILE A 161 28.98 3.30 -17.60
C ILE A 161 28.02 2.31 -16.97
N GLU A 162 28.31 1.91 -15.73
CA GLU A 162 27.39 1.14 -14.91
C GLU A 162 26.51 2.11 -14.13
N ILE A 163 25.19 1.95 -14.27
CA ILE A 163 24.16 2.70 -13.53
C ILE A 163 23.55 1.81 -12.48
N LYS A 164 23.57 2.28 -11.24
CA LYS A 164 22.97 1.59 -10.09
C LYS A 164 21.89 2.45 -9.48
N ALA A 165 20.70 1.88 -9.34
CA ALA A 165 19.57 2.52 -8.70
C ALA A 165 19.02 1.66 -7.55
N VAL A 166 18.60 2.32 -6.49
CA VAL A 166 17.83 1.72 -5.40
C VAL A 166 16.50 2.43 -5.33
N ILE A 167 15.43 1.69 -5.58
CA ILE A 167 14.05 2.16 -5.55
C ILE A 167 13.43 1.69 -4.25
N GLN A 168 12.84 2.58 -3.50
CA GLN A 168 11.98 2.23 -2.38
C GLN A 168 10.54 2.11 -2.87
N LEU A 169 9.91 0.98 -2.55
CA LEU A 169 8.50 0.70 -2.83
C LEU A 169 7.77 0.60 -1.49
N ASN A 170 6.73 1.40 -1.31
CA ASN A 170 5.88 1.39 -0.12
C ASN A 170 4.50 0.88 -0.51
N LEU A 171 4.10 -0.23 0.09
CA LEU A 171 2.82 -0.89 -0.16
C LEU A 171 1.93 -0.78 1.08
N MET A 172 0.70 -0.37 0.87
CA MET A 172 -0.42 -0.55 1.80
C MET A 172 -1.51 -1.32 1.09
N ALA A 173 -1.96 -2.41 1.68
CA ALA A 173 -3.02 -3.22 1.14
C ALA A 173 -4.17 -3.33 2.13
N PHE A 174 -5.39 -3.12 1.64
CA PHE A 174 -6.62 -3.11 2.41
C PHE A 174 -7.57 -4.17 1.89
N LEU A 175 -8.26 -4.82 2.80
CA LEU A 175 -9.33 -5.74 2.47
C LEU A 175 -10.66 -5.09 2.82
N PRO A 176 -11.55 -4.85 1.85
CA PRO A 176 -12.91 -4.42 2.11
C PRO A 176 -13.63 -5.45 2.99
N GLN A 177 -14.21 -5.00 4.07
CA GLN A 177 -14.92 -5.85 5.02
C GLN A 177 -16.29 -5.28 5.32
N LYS A 178 -17.32 -6.13 5.24
CA LYS A 178 -18.64 -5.78 5.73
C LYS A 178 -18.64 -5.77 7.25
N ILE A 179 -18.96 -4.61 7.81
CA ILE A 179 -19.04 -4.39 9.24
C ILE A 179 -20.51 -4.20 9.59
N GLN A 180 -21.02 -5.04 10.48
CA GLN A 180 -22.36 -4.90 11.00
C GLN A 180 -22.27 -4.40 12.44
N ASN A 181 -23.01 -3.37 12.74
CA ASN A 181 -23.16 -2.85 14.09
C ASN A 181 -24.63 -2.54 14.41
N ILE A 182 -24.99 -2.67 15.65
CA ILE A 182 -26.29 -2.26 16.14
C ILE A 182 -26.22 -0.76 16.42
N GLU A 183 -27.06 0.04 15.73
CA GLU A 183 -27.12 1.50 15.93
C GLU A 183 -28.23 1.89 16.88
N GLU A 184 -29.33 1.15 16.87
CA GLU A 184 -30.51 1.44 17.68
C GLU A 184 -31.12 0.14 18.20
N ILE A 185 -31.71 0.20 19.36
CA ILE A 185 -32.41 -0.93 19.99
C ILE A 185 -33.82 -0.44 20.29
N THR A 186 -34.80 -1.16 19.74
CA THR A 186 -36.22 -0.94 20.09
C THR A 186 -36.65 -2.05 21.04
N GLU A 187 -37.32 -1.66 22.13
CA GLU A 187 -37.82 -2.57 23.14
C GLU A 187 -39.31 -2.84 22.85
N GLU A 188 -39.66 -4.13 22.76
CA GLU A 188 -41.04 -4.61 22.64
C GLU A 188 -41.39 -5.42 23.90
N PRO A 189 -42.65 -5.41 24.37
CA PRO A 189 -43.08 -6.29 25.46
C PRO A 189 -42.85 -7.76 25.08
N LEU A 190 -42.41 -8.55 26.03
CA LEU A 190 -42.34 -10.02 25.85
C LEU A 190 -43.72 -10.60 25.69
N ASP A 191 -43.83 -11.59 24.80
CA ASP A 191 -45.05 -12.39 24.72
C ASP A 191 -45.18 -13.30 25.94
N MET A 192 -46.06 -12.90 26.84
CA MET A 192 -46.27 -13.59 28.09
C MET A 192 -46.91 -15.00 27.90
N GLU A 193 -47.66 -15.20 26.84
CA GLU A 193 -48.22 -16.52 26.51
C GLU A 193 -47.13 -17.48 26.03
N GLU A 194 -46.22 -16.96 25.20
CA GLU A 194 -45.04 -17.73 24.76
C GLU A 194 -44.16 -18.13 25.96
N LEU A 195 -43.89 -17.16 26.85
CA LEU A 195 -43.07 -17.40 28.06
C LEU A 195 -43.68 -18.43 29.01
N GLN A 196 -45.00 -18.39 29.24
CA GLN A 196 -45.69 -19.33 30.11
C GLN A 196 -45.73 -20.76 29.54
N ASN A 197 -45.68 -20.89 28.23
CA ASN A 197 -45.69 -22.21 27.55
C ASN A 197 -44.28 -22.81 27.41
N ARG A 198 -43.21 -22.10 27.78
CA ARG A 198 -41.85 -22.62 27.74
C ARG A 198 -41.60 -23.62 28.86
N PRO A 199 -40.84 -24.70 28.56
CA PRO A 199 -40.46 -25.66 29.60
C PRO A 199 -39.55 -25.00 30.63
N GLY A 200 -39.79 -25.28 31.93
CA GLY A 200 -38.95 -24.71 33.02
C GLY A 200 -37.56 -25.31 33.11
N LEU A 201 -37.29 -26.38 32.38
CA LEU A 201 -35.96 -26.99 32.26
C LEU A 201 -35.76 -27.48 30.82
N VAL A 202 -34.68 -27.05 30.21
CA VAL A 202 -34.26 -27.47 28.84
C VAL A 202 -32.90 -28.14 28.92
N GLY A 203 -32.86 -29.41 28.46
CA GLY A 203 -31.61 -30.13 28.29
C GLY A 203 -31.07 -29.92 26.85
N TYR A 204 -29.90 -29.35 26.72
CA TYR A 204 -29.25 -29.13 25.43
C TYR A 204 -28.02 -30.03 25.26
N ILE A 205 -27.92 -30.70 24.13
CA ILE A 205 -26.76 -31.50 23.76
C ILE A 205 -25.91 -30.67 22.77
N ALA A 206 -24.79 -30.16 23.28
CA ALA A 206 -23.89 -29.32 22.48
C ALA A 206 -23.27 -30.09 21.30
N LYS A 207 -23.18 -29.42 20.16
CA LYS A 207 -22.59 -29.93 18.94
C LYS A 207 -21.30 -29.13 18.61
N ALA A 208 -20.49 -29.68 17.73
CA ALA A 208 -19.31 -28.96 17.27
C ALA A 208 -19.72 -27.70 16.51
N GLY A 209 -19.24 -26.55 16.96
CA GLY A 209 -19.57 -25.23 16.40
C GLY A 209 -20.60 -24.43 17.19
N ASP A 210 -21.24 -25.03 18.21
CA ASP A 210 -22.13 -24.29 19.11
C ASP A 210 -21.34 -23.35 20.03
N ASP A 211 -21.90 -22.17 20.31
CA ASP A 211 -21.40 -21.25 21.32
C ASP A 211 -22.44 -21.00 22.43
N LEU A 212 -21.94 -20.69 23.62
CA LEU A 212 -22.81 -20.51 24.80
C LEU A 212 -23.72 -19.28 24.68
N TRP A 213 -23.30 -18.27 23.93
CA TRP A 213 -24.08 -17.04 23.70
C TRP A 213 -25.35 -17.39 22.91
N THR A 214 -25.21 -18.09 21.80
CA THR A 214 -26.34 -18.48 20.94
C THR A 214 -27.28 -19.41 21.68
N ILE A 215 -26.75 -20.41 22.41
CA ILE A 215 -27.57 -21.31 23.21
C ILE A 215 -28.36 -20.56 24.28
N ALA A 216 -27.74 -19.67 25.03
CA ALA A 216 -28.39 -18.87 26.06
C ALA A 216 -29.47 -17.94 25.49
N LYS A 217 -29.19 -17.30 24.38
CA LYS A 217 -30.11 -16.41 23.66
C LYS A 217 -31.36 -17.17 23.20
N GLU A 218 -31.19 -18.33 22.55
CA GLU A 218 -32.28 -19.13 22.03
C GLU A 218 -33.17 -19.72 23.15
N ASN A 219 -32.55 -20.04 24.29
CA ASN A 219 -33.26 -20.60 25.44
C ASN A 219 -33.70 -19.56 26.48
N HIS A 220 -33.50 -18.24 26.20
CA HIS A 220 -33.88 -17.14 27.10
C HIS A 220 -33.31 -17.29 28.52
N THR A 221 -32.05 -17.61 28.60
CA THR A 221 -31.33 -17.78 29.86
C THR A 221 -29.99 -17.01 29.83
N THR A 222 -29.23 -17.05 30.91
CA THR A 222 -27.88 -16.44 30.91
C THR A 222 -26.83 -17.48 30.56
N ILE A 223 -25.65 -17.04 30.17
CA ILE A 223 -24.51 -17.94 29.91
C ILE A 223 -24.08 -18.69 31.18
N GLN A 224 -24.46 -18.17 32.36
CA GLN A 224 -24.07 -18.71 33.65
C GLN A 224 -25.00 -19.79 34.17
N ASP A 225 -26.24 -19.83 33.69
CA ASP A 225 -27.26 -20.82 34.04
C ASP A 225 -27.11 -22.10 33.18
#